data_30bf1b1bb0caa695011e5ba71aca747a
#
_entry.id   30bf1b1bb0caa695011e5ba71aca747a
#
_cell.length_a   1.000
_cell.length_b   1.000
_cell.length_c   1.000
_cell.angle_alpha   90.00
_cell.angle_beta   90.00
_cell.angle_gamma   90.00
#
_symmetry.space_group_name_H-M   'P 1'
#
loop_
_entity.id
_entity.type
_entity.pdbx_description
1 polymer ?
#
loop_
_entity_poly.entity_id
_entity_poly.type
_entity_poly.pdbx_seq_one_letter_code
_entity_poly.pdbx_strand_id
1 'polypeptide(L)'
;MKADVVIVGGGLMGFSTALHLALRGSRCVVLEKDSPGRHASGVNAGGLRQLNRHPAEIPLAVAAAETWHRIRELVDSDCDARFPGQVRIAENAADMDKLEQRAAQVQSLGYRHEELIGRDELYRLVPALAPHCVGGLICRGDGYARPFHALTAFRNKACSLGVHYQDSTRVERVEQSGGDWRVQSQRGEFQAPVLVNCAGAWANTIASMLGEPVPLTPGAPMMMVTERLPHFIAPVVGAASRKLSFKQMHNGTLLIGGAHLARLDLQHESTEMNWRKLAVSARTVLALFPQLIDVRIVRTWAGVEAFMPDHIPVIGPSGTAPGVYHAFGFSAHGFQLSPVVGRILAELILDGRSGLPVAPFSIQRFAA
;
A
#
# COMPACT_ATOMS: atom_id res chain seq x y z
N MET A 1 -28.85 10.40 2.79
CA MET A 1 -28.93 8.93 2.57
C MET A 1 -28.55 8.22 3.86
N LYS A 2 -29.26 7.15 4.24
CA LYS A 2 -28.94 6.32 5.43
C LYS A 2 -28.30 4.99 5.00
N ALA A 3 -27.25 4.59 5.72
CA ALA A 3 -26.55 3.33 5.56
C ALA A 3 -26.21 2.72 6.92
N ASP A 4 -25.63 1.53 6.96
CA ASP A 4 -25.10 0.94 8.18
C ASP A 4 -23.65 1.44 8.43
N VAL A 5 -22.91 1.70 7.34
CA VAL A 5 -21.53 2.22 7.38
C VAL A 5 -21.30 3.27 6.30
N VAL A 6 -20.76 4.43 6.68
CA VAL A 6 -20.21 5.42 5.75
C VAL A 6 -18.68 5.31 5.75
N ILE A 7 -18.09 5.20 4.58
CA ILE A 7 -16.64 5.07 4.37
C ILE A 7 -16.14 6.28 3.60
N VAL A 8 -15.20 7.02 4.16
CA VAL A 8 -14.58 8.19 3.55
C VAL A 8 -13.27 7.78 2.88
N GLY A 9 -13.23 7.84 1.55
CA GLY A 9 -12.11 7.47 0.70
C GLY A 9 -12.35 6.23 -0.13
N GLY A 10 -12.46 6.39 -1.44
CA GLY A 10 -12.64 5.33 -2.46
C GLY A 10 -11.31 4.74 -2.97
N GLY A 11 -10.32 4.64 -2.10
CA GLY A 11 -9.09 3.90 -2.34
C GLY A 11 -9.23 2.41 -2.05
N LEU A 12 -8.12 1.66 -2.16
CA LEU A 12 -8.11 0.21 -1.88
C LEU A 12 -8.58 -0.12 -0.45
N MET A 13 -8.23 0.69 0.56
CA MET A 13 -8.67 0.45 1.93
C MET A 13 -10.18 0.60 2.07
N GLY A 14 -10.75 1.67 1.48
CA GLY A 14 -12.19 1.90 1.54
C GLY A 14 -12.98 0.83 0.80
N PHE A 15 -12.58 0.46 -0.43
CA PHE A 15 -13.30 -0.59 -1.17
C PHE A 15 -13.08 -1.98 -0.59
N SER A 16 -11.90 -2.28 -0.03
CA SER A 16 -11.68 -3.55 0.66
C SER A 16 -12.56 -3.65 1.92
N THR A 17 -12.64 -2.57 2.71
CA THR A 17 -13.52 -2.51 3.89
C THR A 17 -14.98 -2.67 3.48
N ALA A 18 -15.44 -1.90 2.48
CA ALA A 18 -16.81 -1.99 1.97
C ALA A 18 -17.14 -3.40 1.45
N LEU A 19 -16.22 -4.03 0.73
CA LEU A 19 -16.36 -5.39 0.23
C LEU A 19 -16.57 -6.40 1.37
N HIS A 20 -15.69 -6.39 2.37
CA HIS A 20 -15.77 -7.35 3.48
C HIS A 20 -17.02 -7.12 4.36
N LEU A 21 -17.46 -5.87 4.51
CA LEU A 21 -18.73 -5.54 5.19
C LEU A 21 -19.94 -6.01 4.36
N ALA A 22 -19.95 -5.76 3.05
CA ALA A 22 -21.03 -6.17 2.16
C ALA A 22 -21.16 -7.69 2.05
N LEU A 23 -20.03 -8.44 2.05
CA LEU A 23 -20.02 -9.91 2.12
C LEU A 23 -20.72 -10.44 3.39
N ARG A 24 -20.83 -9.60 4.42
CA ARG A 24 -21.48 -9.91 5.69
C ARG A 24 -22.86 -9.22 5.85
N GLY A 25 -23.40 -8.67 4.74
CA GLY A 25 -24.75 -8.12 4.68
C GLY A 25 -24.90 -6.66 5.10
N SER A 26 -23.81 -5.93 5.40
CA SER A 26 -23.90 -4.51 5.77
C SER A 26 -24.10 -3.62 4.54
N ARG A 27 -24.99 -2.62 4.66
CA ARG A 27 -25.23 -1.59 3.65
C ARG A 27 -24.18 -0.50 3.79
N CYS A 28 -23.27 -0.39 2.83
CA CYS A 28 -22.16 0.55 2.86
C CYS A 28 -22.31 1.65 1.80
N VAL A 29 -21.86 2.85 2.18
CA VAL A 29 -21.67 3.98 1.25
C VAL A 29 -20.21 4.37 1.27
N VAL A 30 -19.57 4.42 0.09
CA VAL A 30 -18.19 4.89 -0.09
C VAL A 30 -18.21 6.26 -0.75
N LEU A 31 -17.61 7.25 -0.11
CA LEU A 31 -17.50 8.64 -0.60
C LEU A 31 -16.06 8.92 -1.02
N GLU A 32 -15.88 9.25 -2.30
CA GLU A 32 -14.57 9.58 -2.86
C GLU A 32 -14.56 11.02 -3.38
N LYS A 33 -13.60 11.82 -2.96
CA LYS A 33 -13.50 13.23 -3.34
C LYS A 33 -13.17 13.47 -4.82
N ASP A 34 -12.49 12.49 -5.42
CA ASP A 34 -12.03 12.52 -6.81
C ASP A 34 -12.58 11.33 -7.62
N SER A 35 -11.82 10.90 -8.61
CA SER A 35 -11.99 9.61 -9.27
C SER A 35 -11.20 8.53 -8.53
N PRO A 36 -11.68 7.28 -8.49
CA PRO A 36 -10.97 6.19 -7.83
C PRO A 36 -9.57 5.98 -8.41
N GLY A 37 -8.59 5.81 -7.53
CA GLY A 37 -7.22 5.52 -7.94
C GLY A 37 -6.40 6.69 -8.44
N ARG A 38 -6.90 7.92 -8.34
CA ARG A 38 -6.13 9.12 -8.67
C ARG A 38 -4.85 9.25 -7.84
N HIS A 39 -4.91 8.81 -6.58
CA HIS A 39 -3.81 8.91 -5.62
C HIS A 39 -3.17 7.54 -5.33
N ALA A 40 -2.59 7.32 -4.15
CA ALA A 40 -1.77 6.18 -3.76
C ALA A 40 -2.26 4.81 -4.28
N SER A 41 -3.56 4.53 -4.22
CA SER A 41 -4.12 3.23 -4.58
C SER A 41 -4.01 2.87 -6.05
N GLY A 42 -4.01 3.84 -6.97
CA GLY A 42 -3.96 3.58 -8.42
C GLY A 42 -2.59 3.80 -9.05
N VAL A 43 -1.68 4.53 -8.39
CA VAL A 43 -0.43 5.03 -8.97
C VAL A 43 0.84 4.45 -8.32
N ASN A 44 0.69 3.54 -7.35
CA ASN A 44 1.81 2.90 -6.66
C ASN A 44 2.53 1.87 -7.54
N ALA A 45 3.62 1.30 -7.02
CA ALA A 45 4.43 0.31 -7.73
C ALA A 45 3.78 -1.08 -7.82
N GLY A 46 2.68 -1.34 -7.13
CA GLY A 46 1.99 -2.65 -7.15
C GLY A 46 2.77 -3.78 -6.49
N GLY A 47 3.67 -3.50 -5.55
CA GLY A 47 4.44 -4.53 -4.86
C GLY A 47 3.57 -5.36 -3.91
N LEU A 48 3.60 -6.69 -4.08
CA LEU A 48 3.03 -7.67 -3.16
C LEU A 48 4.19 -8.23 -2.34
N ARG A 49 4.46 -7.59 -1.19
CA ARG A 49 5.73 -7.74 -0.51
C ARG A 49 5.57 -8.11 0.97
N GLN A 50 6.11 -9.25 1.37
CA GLN A 50 6.37 -9.65 2.75
C GLN A 50 7.80 -9.26 3.17
N LEU A 51 8.73 -9.31 2.23
CA LEU A 51 10.16 -9.06 2.45
C LEU A 51 10.40 -7.69 3.13
N ASN A 52 11.15 -7.70 4.23
CA ASN A 52 11.57 -6.48 4.95
C ASN A 52 10.40 -5.61 5.45
N ARG A 53 9.36 -6.23 6.00
CA ARG A 53 8.26 -5.53 6.71
C ARG A 53 8.67 -5.16 8.12
N HIS A 54 8.07 -4.11 8.66
CA HIS A 54 8.17 -3.82 10.09
C HIS A 54 7.68 -5.04 10.89
N PRO A 55 8.33 -5.42 12.01
CA PRO A 55 7.93 -6.61 12.80
C PRO A 55 6.44 -6.67 13.13
N ALA A 56 5.84 -5.55 13.50
CA ALA A 56 4.40 -5.49 13.79
C ALA A 56 3.52 -5.79 12.56
N GLU A 57 3.98 -5.48 11.34
CA GLU A 57 3.23 -5.72 10.10
C GLU A 57 3.36 -7.15 9.57
N ILE A 58 4.35 -7.94 10.02
CA ILE A 58 4.60 -9.29 9.48
C ILE A 58 3.36 -10.18 9.54
N PRO A 59 2.59 -10.27 10.66
CA PRO A 59 1.38 -11.09 10.71
C PRO A 59 0.35 -10.70 9.64
N LEU A 60 0.17 -9.39 9.44
CA LEU A 60 -0.75 -8.87 8.43
C LEU A 60 -0.23 -9.14 7.01
N ALA A 61 1.08 -8.99 6.80
CA ALA A 61 1.71 -9.19 5.50
C ALA A 61 1.65 -10.67 5.06
N VAL A 62 1.84 -11.60 5.97
CA VAL A 62 1.71 -13.04 5.70
C VAL A 62 0.26 -13.39 5.34
N ALA A 63 -0.71 -12.97 6.14
CA ALA A 63 -2.13 -13.19 5.86
C ALA A 63 -2.60 -12.54 4.54
N ALA A 64 -2.04 -11.35 4.24
CA ALA A 64 -2.34 -10.67 2.97
C ALA A 64 -1.72 -11.40 1.78
N ALA A 65 -0.51 -11.97 1.89
CA ALA A 65 0.10 -12.76 0.83
C ALA A 65 -0.74 -13.99 0.49
N GLU A 66 -1.24 -14.71 1.50
CA GLU A 66 -2.16 -15.83 1.30
C GLU A 66 -3.43 -15.42 0.53
N THR A 67 -3.98 -14.25 0.88
CA THR A 67 -5.15 -13.72 0.17
C THR A 67 -4.81 -13.33 -1.27
N TRP A 68 -3.65 -12.70 -1.51
CA TRP A 68 -3.22 -12.31 -2.86
C TRP A 68 -2.96 -13.51 -3.77
N HIS A 69 -2.45 -14.61 -3.26
CA HIS A 69 -2.29 -15.85 -4.04
C HIS A 69 -3.63 -16.44 -4.49
N ARG A 70 -4.73 -16.09 -3.80
CA ARG A 70 -6.10 -16.50 -4.10
C ARG A 70 -7.02 -15.31 -4.40
N ILE A 71 -6.46 -14.20 -4.85
CA ILE A 71 -7.21 -12.93 -4.97
C ILE A 71 -8.45 -13.04 -5.87
N ARG A 72 -8.43 -13.94 -6.86
CA ARG A 72 -9.57 -14.19 -7.75
C ARG A 72 -10.80 -14.68 -7.00
N GLU A 73 -10.64 -15.44 -5.93
CA GLU A 73 -11.76 -15.91 -5.11
C GLU A 73 -12.47 -14.75 -4.38
N LEU A 74 -11.74 -13.70 -4.05
CA LEU A 74 -12.27 -12.53 -3.33
C LEU A 74 -12.91 -11.49 -4.27
N VAL A 75 -12.29 -11.20 -5.41
CA VAL A 75 -12.66 -10.05 -6.26
C VAL A 75 -12.99 -10.41 -7.72
N ASP A 76 -13.14 -11.68 -8.04
CA ASP A 76 -13.46 -12.22 -9.39
C ASP A 76 -12.44 -11.78 -10.47
N SER A 77 -11.21 -11.46 -10.07
CA SER A 77 -10.13 -11.00 -10.95
C SER A 77 -8.78 -11.44 -10.39
N ASP A 78 -7.83 -11.79 -11.26
CA ASP A 78 -6.45 -12.05 -10.85
C ASP A 78 -5.64 -10.78 -10.60
N CYS A 79 -6.20 -9.59 -10.89
CA CYS A 79 -5.55 -8.29 -10.74
C CYS A 79 -4.18 -8.20 -11.47
N ASP A 80 -3.92 -9.06 -12.45
CA ASP A 80 -2.59 -9.27 -13.07
C ASP A 80 -1.50 -9.59 -12.02
N ALA A 81 -1.84 -10.30 -10.95
CA ALA A 81 -0.90 -10.69 -9.92
C ALA A 81 0.11 -11.73 -10.44
N ARG A 82 1.38 -11.50 -10.12
CA ARG A 82 2.51 -12.38 -10.48
C ARG A 82 3.42 -12.51 -9.27
N PHE A 83 3.94 -13.71 -9.03
CA PHE A 83 4.73 -14.05 -7.84
C PHE A 83 6.11 -14.60 -8.22
N PRO A 84 6.94 -13.83 -8.91
CA PRO A 84 8.28 -14.25 -9.30
C PRO A 84 9.32 -14.18 -8.17
N GLY A 85 8.89 -13.83 -6.97
CA GLY A 85 9.74 -13.52 -5.84
C GLY A 85 10.16 -12.04 -5.80
N GLN A 86 10.70 -11.66 -4.64
CA GLN A 86 11.38 -10.37 -4.46
C GLN A 86 12.71 -10.59 -3.76
N VAL A 87 13.77 -9.96 -4.26
CA VAL A 87 15.11 -10.04 -3.70
C VAL A 87 15.64 -8.66 -3.30
N ARG A 88 16.26 -8.57 -2.12
CA ARG A 88 17.10 -7.44 -1.71
C ARG A 88 18.56 -7.83 -1.93
N ILE A 89 19.23 -7.10 -2.80
CA ILE A 89 20.61 -7.36 -3.21
C ILE A 89 21.57 -6.76 -2.19
N ALA A 90 22.58 -7.54 -1.81
CA ALA A 90 23.76 -7.09 -1.10
C ALA A 90 24.90 -6.82 -2.10
N GLU A 91 25.45 -5.61 -2.06
CA GLU A 91 26.54 -5.20 -2.94
C GLU A 91 27.94 -5.42 -2.32
N ASN A 92 27.99 -5.69 -1.03
CA ASN A 92 29.22 -5.92 -0.25
C ASN A 92 28.90 -6.71 1.03
N ALA A 93 29.95 -7.06 1.80
CA ALA A 93 29.83 -7.82 3.05
C ALA A 93 28.97 -7.11 4.09
N ALA A 94 29.11 -5.79 4.27
CA ALA A 94 28.32 -5.04 5.24
C ALA A 94 26.82 -5.03 4.92
N ASP A 95 26.45 -5.16 3.64
CA ASP A 95 25.07 -5.35 3.24
C ASP A 95 24.59 -6.77 3.58
N MET A 96 25.44 -7.80 3.41
CA MET A 96 25.10 -9.17 3.82
C MET A 96 24.86 -9.24 5.33
N ASP A 97 25.74 -8.65 6.15
CA ASP A 97 25.59 -8.62 7.62
C ASP A 97 24.21 -8.05 8.04
N LYS A 98 23.75 -6.97 7.38
CA LYS A 98 22.41 -6.39 7.62
C LYS A 98 21.31 -7.37 7.26
N LEU A 99 21.45 -8.07 6.14
CA LEU A 99 20.44 -9.02 5.66
C LEU A 99 20.41 -10.28 6.54
N GLU A 100 21.55 -10.72 7.06
CA GLU A 100 21.68 -11.81 8.05
C GLU A 100 20.99 -11.46 9.35
N GLN A 101 21.27 -10.26 9.90
CA GLN A 101 20.59 -9.75 11.10
C GLN A 101 19.08 -9.69 10.89
N ARG A 102 18.65 -9.25 9.71
CA ARG A 102 17.22 -9.20 9.34
C ARG A 102 16.61 -10.60 9.29
N ALA A 103 17.24 -11.55 8.62
CA ALA A 103 16.75 -12.93 8.54
C ALA A 103 16.63 -13.56 9.93
N ALA A 104 17.64 -13.38 10.79
CA ALA A 104 17.61 -13.85 12.17
C ALA A 104 16.48 -13.21 12.99
N GLN A 105 16.23 -11.91 12.83
CA GLN A 105 15.10 -11.21 13.48
C GLN A 105 13.76 -11.84 13.05
N VAL A 106 13.53 -12.06 11.76
CA VAL A 106 12.28 -12.66 11.26
C VAL A 106 12.11 -14.08 11.78
N GLN A 107 13.20 -14.84 11.80
CA GLN A 107 13.19 -16.20 12.31
C GLN A 107 12.88 -16.25 13.83
N SER A 108 13.41 -15.30 14.62
CA SER A 108 13.12 -15.21 16.06
C SER A 108 11.64 -14.90 16.35
N LEU A 109 10.93 -14.28 15.40
CA LEU A 109 9.49 -14.04 15.45
C LEU A 109 8.65 -15.24 14.98
N GLY A 110 9.29 -16.36 14.63
CA GLY A 110 8.62 -17.58 14.19
C GLY A 110 8.31 -17.65 12.69
N TYR A 111 8.82 -16.71 11.89
CA TYR A 111 8.60 -16.67 10.43
C TYR A 111 9.83 -17.15 9.67
N ARG A 112 9.61 -17.70 8.45
CA ARG A 112 10.67 -18.28 7.60
C ARG A 112 10.56 -17.88 6.13
N HIS A 113 9.83 -16.81 5.82
CA HIS A 113 9.58 -16.38 4.45
C HIS A 113 10.71 -15.52 3.86
N GLU A 114 11.68 -15.09 4.67
CA GLU A 114 12.88 -14.36 4.24
C GLU A 114 14.08 -15.30 4.27
N GLU A 115 14.65 -15.62 3.10
CA GLU A 115 15.74 -16.58 2.93
C GLU A 115 17.02 -15.86 2.46
N LEU A 116 18.13 -16.12 3.14
CA LEU A 116 19.46 -15.67 2.68
C LEU A 116 19.89 -16.49 1.48
N ILE A 117 20.41 -15.82 0.46
CA ILE A 117 20.98 -16.43 -0.74
C ILE A 117 22.40 -15.93 -0.99
N GLY A 118 23.28 -16.85 -1.34
CA GLY A 118 24.65 -16.54 -1.73
C GLY A 118 24.73 -16.01 -3.17
N ARG A 119 25.95 -15.65 -3.57
CA ARG A 119 26.28 -15.09 -4.86
C ARG A 119 25.78 -15.95 -6.03
N ASP A 120 26.05 -17.24 -6.02
CA ASP A 120 25.73 -18.14 -7.15
C ASP A 120 24.23 -18.23 -7.38
N GLU A 121 23.44 -18.29 -6.31
CA GLU A 121 21.99 -18.30 -6.43
C GLU A 121 21.45 -16.94 -6.87
N LEU A 122 22.00 -15.84 -6.35
CA LEU A 122 21.62 -14.49 -6.78
C LEU A 122 21.79 -14.33 -8.30
N TYR A 123 22.93 -14.76 -8.86
CA TYR A 123 23.18 -14.64 -10.31
C TYR A 123 22.40 -15.64 -11.15
N ARG A 124 21.96 -16.77 -10.59
CA ARG A 124 20.96 -17.63 -11.25
C ARG A 124 19.59 -16.97 -11.36
N LEU A 125 19.17 -16.23 -10.33
CA LEU A 125 17.88 -15.53 -10.29
C LEU A 125 17.89 -14.24 -11.10
N VAL A 126 19.01 -13.52 -11.10
CA VAL A 126 19.17 -12.22 -11.76
C VAL A 126 20.50 -12.20 -12.53
N PRO A 127 20.61 -12.91 -13.67
CA PRO A 127 21.88 -13.06 -14.42
C PRO A 127 22.47 -11.74 -14.93
N ALA A 128 21.61 -10.75 -15.12
CA ALA A 128 21.99 -9.45 -15.68
C ALA A 128 22.59 -8.46 -14.67
N LEU A 129 22.79 -8.88 -13.40
CA LEU A 129 23.38 -8.01 -12.37
C LEU A 129 24.85 -7.68 -12.65
N ALA A 130 25.25 -6.48 -12.25
CA ALA A 130 26.65 -6.08 -12.19
C ALA A 130 27.47 -7.06 -11.31
N PRO A 131 28.74 -7.36 -11.67
CA PRO A 131 29.51 -8.48 -11.09
C PRO A 131 29.95 -8.28 -9.63
N HIS A 132 29.70 -7.13 -9.02
CA HIS A 132 30.15 -6.82 -7.65
C HIS A 132 29.20 -7.30 -6.57
N CYS A 133 27.96 -7.73 -6.90
CA CYS A 133 26.98 -8.18 -5.91
C CYS A 133 27.39 -9.52 -5.28
N VAL A 134 27.20 -9.63 -3.96
CA VAL A 134 27.77 -10.74 -3.17
C VAL A 134 26.71 -11.74 -2.67
N GLY A 135 25.42 -11.38 -2.67
CA GLY A 135 24.31 -12.20 -2.22
C GLY A 135 23.05 -11.40 -2.04
N GLY A 136 22.12 -11.88 -1.23
CA GLY A 136 20.86 -11.18 -1.00
C GLY A 136 19.95 -11.88 0.02
N LEU A 137 18.78 -11.27 0.21
CA LEU A 137 17.66 -11.80 0.98
C LEU A 137 16.45 -11.90 0.05
N ILE A 138 15.83 -13.06 -0.06
CA ILE A 138 14.70 -13.32 -0.95
C ILE A 138 13.45 -13.73 -0.18
N CYS A 139 12.27 -13.28 -0.64
CA CYS A 139 11.00 -13.89 -0.34
C CYS A 139 10.39 -14.44 -1.64
N ARG A 140 10.32 -15.76 -1.76
CA ARG A 140 9.89 -16.44 -2.99
C ARG A 140 8.40 -16.27 -3.28
N GLY A 141 7.59 -16.09 -2.24
CA GLY A 141 6.14 -15.86 -2.36
C GLY A 141 5.76 -14.41 -2.70
N ASP A 142 6.73 -13.50 -2.75
CA ASP A 142 6.48 -12.09 -3.08
C ASP A 142 6.32 -11.87 -4.60
N GLY A 143 5.79 -10.70 -4.94
CA GLY A 143 5.60 -10.37 -6.34
C GLY A 143 5.01 -8.98 -6.57
N TYR A 144 4.13 -8.90 -7.54
CA TYR A 144 3.45 -7.64 -7.88
C TYR A 144 2.09 -7.89 -8.54
N ALA A 145 1.21 -6.88 -8.47
CA ALA A 145 -0.04 -6.82 -9.22
C ALA A 145 -0.18 -5.43 -9.87
N ARG A 146 -1.18 -5.24 -10.71
CA ARG A 146 -1.45 -3.94 -11.32
C ARG A 146 -2.39 -3.13 -10.43
N PRO A 147 -1.95 -1.98 -9.88
CA PRO A 147 -2.71 -1.24 -8.87
C PRO A 147 -4.11 -0.83 -9.32
N PHE A 148 -4.21 -0.31 -10.54
CA PHE A 148 -5.50 0.13 -11.09
C PHE A 148 -6.46 -1.04 -11.35
N HIS A 149 -5.95 -2.20 -11.80
CA HIS A 149 -6.77 -3.41 -11.97
C HIS A 149 -7.27 -3.93 -10.64
N ALA A 150 -6.39 -3.97 -9.63
CA ALA A 150 -6.76 -4.39 -8.28
C ALA A 150 -7.86 -3.47 -7.70
N LEU A 151 -7.65 -2.15 -7.73
CA LEU A 151 -8.64 -1.20 -7.25
C LEU A 151 -9.99 -1.36 -7.96
N THR A 152 -9.96 -1.50 -9.29
CA THR A 152 -11.16 -1.70 -10.10
C THR A 152 -11.89 -2.99 -9.73
N ALA A 153 -11.14 -4.08 -9.51
CA ALA A 153 -11.71 -5.37 -9.10
C ALA A 153 -12.40 -5.28 -7.73
N PHE A 154 -11.72 -4.70 -6.72
CA PHE A 154 -12.30 -4.48 -5.40
C PHE A 154 -13.58 -3.63 -5.46
N ARG A 155 -13.53 -2.50 -6.19
CA ARG A 155 -14.69 -1.63 -6.39
C ARG A 155 -15.85 -2.38 -7.06
N ASN A 156 -15.58 -3.03 -8.19
CA ASN A 156 -16.63 -3.70 -8.95
C ASN A 156 -17.29 -4.81 -8.13
N LYS A 157 -16.48 -5.60 -7.39
CA LYS A 157 -17.01 -6.65 -6.51
C LYS A 157 -17.83 -6.06 -5.38
N ALA A 158 -17.36 -5.00 -4.71
CA ALA A 158 -18.12 -4.31 -3.67
C ALA A 158 -19.46 -3.77 -4.20
N CYS A 159 -19.45 -3.08 -5.35
CA CYS A 159 -20.65 -2.56 -5.98
C CYS A 159 -21.62 -3.67 -6.41
N SER A 160 -21.14 -4.82 -6.91
CA SER A 160 -21.99 -5.97 -7.27
C SER A 160 -22.71 -6.57 -6.05
N LEU A 161 -22.19 -6.34 -4.84
CA LEU A 161 -22.80 -6.73 -3.58
C LEU A 161 -23.67 -5.61 -2.95
N GLY A 162 -23.98 -4.57 -3.71
CA GLY A 162 -24.88 -3.50 -3.28
C GLY A 162 -24.21 -2.32 -2.53
N VAL A 163 -22.88 -2.26 -2.51
CA VAL A 163 -22.19 -1.06 -1.98
C VAL A 163 -22.51 0.14 -2.86
N HIS A 164 -23.06 1.19 -2.25
CA HIS A 164 -23.25 2.46 -2.93
C HIS A 164 -21.91 3.23 -2.96
N TYR A 165 -21.51 3.63 -4.15
CA TYR A 165 -20.28 4.39 -4.34
C TYR A 165 -20.57 5.73 -5.00
N GLN A 166 -19.99 6.80 -4.48
CA GLN A 166 -20.14 8.14 -5.02
C GLN A 166 -18.77 8.83 -5.13
N ASP A 167 -18.36 9.09 -6.37
CA ASP A 167 -17.15 9.88 -6.66
C ASP A 167 -17.43 11.39 -6.66
N SER A 168 -16.37 12.17 -6.85
CA SER A 168 -16.44 13.63 -6.86
C SER A 168 -17.25 14.18 -5.68
N THR A 169 -17.13 13.52 -4.52
CA THR A 169 -17.91 13.77 -3.31
C THR A 169 -16.96 13.99 -2.14
N ARG A 170 -16.48 15.23 -2.02
CA ARG A 170 -15.62 15.64 -0.91
C ARG A 170 -16.44 15.78 0.37
N VAL A 171 -16.00 15.12 1.44
CA VAL A 171 -16.53 15.31 2.78
C VAL A 171 -16.01 16.63 3.34
N GLU A 172 -16.95 17.47 3.81
CA GLU A 172 -16.68 18.81 4.33
C GLU A 172 -16.81 18.87 5.84
N ARG A 173 -17.73 18.09 6.40
CA ARG A 173 -18.01 18.06 7.83
C ARG A 173 -18.45 16.67 8.29
N VAL A 174 -18.01 16.31 9.48
CA VAL A 174 -18.42 15.11 10.19
C VAL A 174 -18.85 15.52 11.59
N GLU A 175 -20.05 15.13 12.01
CA GLU A 175 -20.59 15.41 13.35
C GLU A 175 -21.45 14.26 13.85
N GLN A 176 -21.53 14.12 15.17
CA GLN A 176 -22.44 13.14 15.78
C GLN A 176 -23.83 13.76 15.96
N SER A 177 -24.88 13.03 15.61
CA SER A 177 -26.26 13.46 15.73
C SER A 177 -27.17 12.27 16.04
N GLY A 178 -27.79 12.26 17.23
CA GLY A 178 -28.76 11.23 17.61
C GLY A 178 -28.21 9.80 17.69
N GLY A 179 -26.91 9.65 18.00
CA GLY A 179 -26.25 8.35 18.05
C GLY A 179 -25.62 7.91 16.73
N ASP A 180 -25.97 8.54 15.62
CA ASP A 180 -25.39 8.30 14.29
C ASP A 180 -24.32 9.35 13.96
N TRP A 181 -23.46 9.03 13.01
CA TRP A 181 -22.55 9.94 12.36
C TRP A 181 -23.20 10.57 11.13
N ARG A 182 -23.23 11.90 11.10
CA ARG A 182 -23.68 12.71 9.98
C ARG A 182 -22.47 13.19 9.20
N VAL A 183 -22.41 12.84 7.92
CA VAL A 183 -21.34 13.19 7.00
C VAL A 183 -21.89 14.13 5.94
N GLN A 184 -21.46 15.39 5.96
CA GLN A 184 -21.86 16.41 4.98
C GLN A 184 -20.84 16.47 3.85
N SER A 185 -21.34 16.57 2.64
CA SER A 185 -20.54 16.70 1.43
C SER A 185 -21.19 17.69 0.46
N GLN A 186 -20.46 18.07 -0.59
CA GLN A 186 -20.99 18.91 -1.68
C GLN A 186 -22.19 18.28 -2.40
N ARG A 187 -22.37 16.96 -2.32
CA ARG A 187 -23.44 16.22 -3.00
C ARG A 187 -24.54 15.71 -2.08
N GLY A 188 -24.59 16.21 -0.86
CA GLY A 188 -25.62 15.88 0.11
C GLY A 188 -25.10 15.33 1.41
N GLU A 189 -26.04 14.83 2.21
CA GLU A 189 -25.81 14.32 3.55
C GLU A 189 -25.98 12.81 3.62
N PHE A 190 -25.04 12.16 4.34
CA PHE A 190 -25.03 10.73 4.61
C PHE A 190 -25.04 10.50 6.11
N GLN A 191 -25.73 9.45 6.55
CA GLN A 191 -25.90 9.16 7.97
C GLN A 191 -25.75 7.65 8.21
N ALA A 192 -24.95 7.28 9.22
CA ALA A 192 -24.76 5.90 9.65
C ALA A 192 -24.30 5.82 11.11
N PRO A 193 -24.59 4.72 11.81
CA PRO A 193 -24.02 4.47 13.14
C PRO A 193 -22.51 4.25 13.12
N VAL A 194 -21.94 3.86 11.97
CA VAL A 194 -20.51 3.60 11.83
C VAL A 194 -19.90 4.47 10.72
N LEU A 195 -18.75 5.09 11.04
CA LEU A 195 -17.93 5.85 10.11
C LEU A 195 -16.55 5.22 9.98
N VAL A 196 -16.05 5.08 8.75
CA VAL A 196 -14.69 4.60 8.49
C VAL A 196 -13.88 5.66 7.74
N ASN A 197 -12.76 6.06 8.33
CA ASN A 197 -11.82 7.01 7.73
C ASN A 197 -10.73 6.25 6.95
N CYS A 198 -10.88 6.19 5.64
CA CYS A 198 -9.92 5.65 4.67
C CYS A 198 -9.37 6.75 3.75
N ALA A 199 -9.35 8.01 4.19
CA ALA A 199 -9.08 9.19 3.36
C ALA A 199 -7.58 9.40 2.98
N GLY A 200 -6.72 8.40 3.21
CA GLY A 200 -5.32 8.39 2.77
C GLY A 200 -4.54 9.61 3.27
N ALA A 201 -3.98 10.40 2.37
CA ALA A 201 -3.21 11.59 2.72
C ALA A 201 -4.05 12.72 3.36
N TRP A 202 -5.36 12.68 3.23
CA TRP A 202 -6.32 13.61 3.84
C TRP A 202 -6.96 13.06 5.11
N ALA A 203 -6.51 11.90 5.60
CA ALA A 203 -7.12 11.26 6.77
C ALA A 203 -7.03 12.10 8.04
N ASN A 204 -5.97 12.92 8.20
CA ASN A 204 -5.87 13.83 9.32
C ASN A 204 -6.96 14.92 9.30
N THR A 205 -7.43 15.35 8.14
CA THR A 205 -8.57 16.30 8.04
C THR A 205 -9.82 15.69 8.68
N ILE A 206 -10.12 14.43 8.37
CA ILE A 206 -11.28 13.73 8.96
C ILE A 206 -11.04 13.45 10.46
N ALA A 207 -9.85 12.99 10.84
CA ALA A 207 -9.51 12.72 12.24
C ALA A 207 -9.60 13.99 13.11
N SER A 208 -9.16 15.14 12.58
CA SER A 208 -9.27 16.44 13.27
C SER A 208 -10.72 16.87 13.49
N MET A 209 -11.64 16.59 12.55
CA MET A 209 -13.08 16.83 12.74
C MET A 209 -13.67 16.00 13.88
N LEU A 210 -13.04 14.87 14.19
CA LEU A 210 -13.41 13.97 15.28
C LEU A 210 -12.71 14.27 16.61
N GLY A 211 -11.90 15.34 16.65
CA GLY A 211 -11.11 15.71 17.84
C GLY A 211 -9.89 14.82 18.08
N GLU A 212 -9.42 14.08 17.07
CA GLU A 212 -8.34 13.10 17.17
C GLU A 212 -7.25 13.36 16.09
N PRO A 213 -6.59 14.53 16.10
CA PRO A 213 -5.55 14.84 15.12
C PRO A 213 -4.35 13.89 15.23
N VAL A 214 -3.75 13.56 14.09
CA VAL A 214 -2.61 12.63 14.00
C VAL A 214 -1.42 13.27 13.29
N PRO A 215 -0.17 12.88 13.63
CA PRO A 215 1.04 13.44 13.01
C PRO A 215 1.32 12.83 11.64
N LEU A 216 0.31 12.80 10.76
CA LEU A 216 0.39 12.29 9.40
C LEU A 216 1.08 13.31 8.50
N THR A 217 2.09 12.87 7.75
CA THR A 217 2.78 13.70 6.77
C THR A 217 2.46 13.21 5.36
N PRO A 218 1.80 14.01 4.51
CA PRO A 218 1.64 13.68 3.10
C PRO A 218 2.97 13.71 2.35
N GLY A 219 3.15 12.81 1.40
CA GLY A 219 4.32 12.76 0.53
C GLY A 219 3.97 12.24 -0.84
N ALA A 220 4.84 12.46 -1.82
CA ALA A 220 4.58 12.06 -3.20
C ALA A 220 5.75 11.25 -3.80
N PRO A 221 5.83 9.93 -3.52
CA PRO A 221 6.84 9.06 -4.12
C PRO A 221 6.79 9.10 -5.65
N MET A 222 7.98 9.22 -6.26
CA MET A 222 8.14 9.27 -7.70
C MET A 222 8.40 7.88 -8.28
N MET A 223 7.88 7.67 -9.47
CA MET A 223 8.06 6.48 -10.29
C MET A 223 8.48 6.86 -11.70
N MET A 224 9.17 5.95 -12.38
CA MET A 224 9.46 6.04 -13.80
C MET A 224 9.25 4.69 -14.49
N VAL A 225 8.90 4.73 -15.76
CA VAL A 225 8.75 3.56 -16.61
C VAL A 225 9.52 3.76 -17.91
N THR A 226 10.16 2.68 -18.36
CA THR A 226 10.98 2.66 -19.58
C THR A 226 10.19 2.24 -20.81
N GLU A 227 10.82 2.36 -21.97
CA GLU A 227 10.43 1.63 -23.18
C GLU A 227 10.43 0.12 -22.94
N ARG A 228 9.87 -0.64 -23.87
CA ARG A 228 9.83 -2.11 -23.80
C ARG A 228 11.19 -2.70 -24.14
N LEU A 229 11.61 -3.66 -23.35
CA LEU A 229 12.86 -4.41 -23.52
C LEU A 229 12.56 -5.92 -23.59
N PRO A 230 13.43 -6.72 -24.21
CA PRO A 230 13.42 -8.17 -24.03
C PRO A 230 13.45 -8.51 -22.54
N HIS A 231 12.79 -9.60 -22.15
CA HIS A 231 12.79 -10.02 -20.74
C HIS A 231 14.19 -10.51 -20.32
N PHE A 232 14.68 -9.97 -19.21
CA PHE A 232 16.00 -10.32 -18.65
C PHE A 232 15.98 -10.47 -17.13
N ILE A 233 14.85 -10.16 -16.47
CA ILE A 233 14.69 -10.25 -15.03
C ILE A 233 13.28 -10.75 -14.68
N ALA A 234 13.20 -11.72 -13.76
CA ALA A 234 11.93 -12.21 -13.23
C ALA A 234 11.57 -11.58 -11.89
N PRO A 235 12.40 -11.67 -10.80
CA PRO A 235 12.02 -11.18 -9.49
C PRO A 235 11.96 -9.66 -9.42
N VAL A 236 11.19 -9.16 -8.44
CA VAL A 236 11.26 -7.76 -8.03
C VAL A 236 12.58 -7.54 -7.29
N VAL A 237 13.30 -6.46 -7.61
CA VAL A 237 14.60 -6.15 -7.04
C VAL A 237 14.55 -4.91 -6.16
N GLY A 238 15.10 -5.03 -4.96
CA GLY A 238 15.51 -3.95 -4.09
C GLY A 238 17.01 -4.05 -3.78
N ALA A 239 17.56 -3.05 -3.10
CA ALA A 239 18.95 -3.08 -2.61
C ALA A 239 19.00 -2.94 -1.09
N ALA A 240 20.00 -3.53 -0.43
CA ALA A 240 20.12 -3.52 1.02
C ALA A 240 20.40 -2.13 1.57
N SER A 241 21.30 -1.37 0.96
CA SER A 241 21.73 -0.04 1.41
C SER A 241 21.30 1.12 0.52
N ARG A 242 20.57 0.85 -0.57
CA ARG A 242 20.05 1.89 -1.47
C ARG A 242 18.54 1.79 -1.62
N LYS A 243 17.88 2.93 -1.79
CA LYS A 243 16.44 2.98 -2.07
C LYS A 243 16.21 2.52 -3.51
N LEU A 244 15.55 1.39 -3.69
CA LEU A 244 15.21 0.82 -4.99
C LEU A 244 13.95 -0.05 -4.89
N SER A 245 13.06 0.12 -5.85
CA SER A 245 12.01 -0.81 -6.25
C SER A 245 12.08 -0.95 -7.76
N PHE A 246 12.52 -2.09 -8.24
CA PHE A 246 12.81 -2.32 -9.65
C PHE A 246 12.20 -3.65 -10.09
N LYS A 247 11.49 -3.63 -11.22
CA LYS A 247 10.96 -4.85 -11.81
C LYS A 247 10.70 -4.70 -13.29
N GLN A 248 10.70 -5.80 -14.00
CA GLN A 248 10.23 -5.86 -15.39
C GLN A 248 8.78 -6.35 -15.43
N MET A 249 7.94 -5.58 -16.08
CA MET A 249 6.53 -5.94 -16.30
C MET A 249 6.43 -6.96 -17.45
N HIS A 250 5.36 -7.74 -17.47
CA HIS A 250 5.15 -8.77 -18.51
C HIS A 250 5.13 -8.20 -19.95
N ASN A 251 4.87 -6.92 -20.14
CA ASN A 251 4.93 -6.24 -21.43
C ASN A 251 6.34 -5.77 -21.81
N GLY A 252 7.37 -6.10 -21.00
CA GLY A 252 8.76 -5.74 -21.21
C GLY A 252 9.20 -4.39 -20.66
N THR A 253 8.29 -3.52 -20.17
CA THR A 253 8.69 -2.25 -19.57
C THR A 253 9.31 -2.46 -18.19
N LEU A 254 10.30 -1.63 -17.84
CA LEU A 254 10.83 -1.59 -16.48
C LEU A 254 10.09 -0.53 -15.66
N LEU A 255 9.65 -0.91 -14.46
CA LEU A 255 9.07 -0.01 -13.48
C LEU A 255 10.10 0.25 -12.39
N ILE A 256 10.45 1.52 -12.19
CA ILE A 256 11.53 1.95 -11.31
C ILE A 256 10.98 2.95 -10.30
N GLY A 257 11.20 2.67 -9.03
CA GLY A 257 10.90 3.53 -7.89
C GLY A 257 12.01 3.46 -6.85
N GLY A 258 11.88 4.17 -5.76
CA GLY A 258 12.86 4.20 -4.68
C GLY A 258 12.41 5.10 -3.54
N ALA A 259 11.11 5.39 -3.45
CA ALA A 259 10.54 6.27 -2.43
C ALA A 259 11.21 7.67 -2.35
N HIS A 260 11.77 8.15 -3.46
CA HIS A 260 12.22 9.54 -3.59
C HIS A 260 11.00 10.42 -3.84
N LEU A 261 10.85 11.50 -3.06
CA LEU A 261 9.66 12.33 -3.07
C LEU A 261 9.79 13.48 -4.07
N ALA A 262 8.73 13.70 -4.85
CA ALA A 262 8.43 14.92 -5.58
C ALA A 262 8.12 16.07 -4.62
N ARG A 263 8.03 17.28 -5.12
CA ARG A 263 7.37 18.38 -4.41
C ARG A 263 5.87 18.13 -4.41
N LEU A 264 5.24 18.34 -3.27
CA LEU A 264 3.79 18.19 -3.10
C LEU A 264 3.18 19.53 -2.70
N ASP A 265 2.18 19.97 -3.42
CA ASP A 265 1.22 20.98 -3.02
C ASP A 265 -0.10 20.27 -2.70
N LEU A 266 -0.37 20.07 -1.41
CA LEU A 266 -1.57 19.35 -0.97
C LEU A 266 -2.84 20.20 -1.13
N GLN A 267 -2.71 21.54 -1.09
CA GLN A 267 -3.82 22.46 -1.25
C GLN A 267 -4.39 22.40 -2.68
N HIS A 268 -3.49 22.41 -3.68
CA HIS A 268 -3.86 22.30 -5.09
C HIS A 268 -3.84 20.86 -5.61
N GLU A 269 -3.57 19.90 -4.73
CA GLU A 269 -3.50 18.44 -5.03
C GLU A 269 -2.59 18.13 -6.23
N SER A 270 -1.48 18.86 -6.33
CA SER A 270 -0.54 18.77 -7.44
C SER A 270 0.86 18.34 -6.99
N THR A 271 1.60 17.74 -7.92
CA THR A 271 2.96 17.29 -7.68
C THR A 271 3.89 17.82 -8.76
N GLU A 272 5.06 18.30 -8.34
CA GLU A 272 6.15 18.69 -9.23
C GLU A 272 7.32 17.72 -9.11
N MET A 273 7.78 17.18 -10.23
CA MET A 273 8.84 16.17 -10.26
C MET A 273 10.18 16.73 -9.77
N ASN A 274 10.81 16.06 -8.82
CA ASN A 274 12.16 16.38 -8.39
C ASN A 274 13.18 15.57 -9.21
N TRP A 275 13.60 16.12 -10.34
CA TRP A 275 14.49 15.46 -11.29
C TRP A 275 15.84 15.06 -10.69
N ARG A 276 16.39 15.84 -9.76
CA ARG A 276 17.66 15.49 -9.07
C ARG A 276 17.50 14.20 -8.23
N LYS A 277 16.40 14.10 -7.49
CA LYS A 277 16.09 12.89 -6.70
C LYS A 277 15.73 11.71 -7.61
N LEU A 278 15.03 11.93 -8.71
CA LEU A 278 14.69 10.90 -9.68
C LEU A 278 15.94 10.32 -10.34
N ALA A 279 16.93 11.16 -10.66
CA ALA A 279 18.22 10.72 -11.18
C ALA A 279 19.01 9.81 -10.20
N VAL A 280 18.75 9.90 -8.87
CA VAL A 280 19.32 8.96 -7.90
C VAL A 280 18.79 7.54 -8.15
N SER A 281 17.50 7.38 -8.39
CA SER A 281 16.91 6.07 -8.74
C SER A 281 17.51 5.50 -10.02
N ALA A 282 17.67 6.34 -11.06
CA ALA A 282 18.29 5.92 -12.32
C ALA A 282 19.76 5.47 -12.11
N ARG A 283 20.56 6.25 -11.38
CA ARG A 283 21.94 5.87 -11.06
C ARG A 283 22.01 4.57 -10.26
N THR A 284 21.08 4.33 -9.33
CA THR A 284 21.02 3.08 -8.58
C THR A 284 20.75 1.89 -9.50
N VAL A 285 19.84 2.05 -10.45
CA VAL A 285 19.57 1.02 -11.46
C VAL A 285 20.79 0.77 -12.33
N LEU A 286 21.45 1.82 -12.84
CA LEU A 286 22.65 1.68 -13.69
C LEU A 286 23.83 1.06 -12.94
N ALA A 287 23.97 1.28 -11.65
CA ALA A 287 25.00 0.62 -10.86
C ALA A 287 24.78 -0.89 -10.72
N LEU A 288 23.52 -1.34 -10.71
CA LEU A 288 23.15 -2.76 -10.63
C LEU A 288 22.95 -3.41 -12.00
N PHE A 289 22.59 -2.64 -13.02
CA PHE A 289 22.29 -3.10 -14.38
C PHE A 289 22.93 -2.14 -15.40
N PRO A 290 24.28 -2.17 -15.59
CA PRO A 290 24.99 -1.22 -16.45
C PRO A 290 24.53 -1.24 -17.91
N GLN A 291 24.04 -2.38 -18.42
CA GLN A 291 23.50 -2.54 -19.77
C GLN A 291 22.27 -1.69 -20.08
N LEU A 292 21.67 -1.04 -19.06
CA LEU A 292 20.51 -0.19 -19.24
C LEU A 292 20.85 1.28 -19.53
N ILE A 293 22.13 1.61 -19.81
CA ILE A 293 22.60 2.99 -19.98
C ILE A 293 21.86 3.77 -21.08
N ASP A 294 21.51 3.08 -22.17
CA ASP A 294 20.84 3.69 -23.34
C ASP A 294 19.31 3.54 -23.31
N VAL A 295 18.75 2.97 -22.24
CA VAL A 295 17.31 2.72 -22.14
C VAL A 295 16.55 4.02 -21.88
N ARG A 296 15.50 4.26 -22.68
CA ARG A 296 14.69 5.48 -22.61
C ARG A 296 13.62 5.39 -21.52
N ILE A 297 13.51 6.44 -20.72
CA ILE A 297 12.36 6.65 -19.81
C ILE A 297 11.23 7.29 -20.62
N VAL A 298 10.09 6.61 -20.70
CA VAL A 298 8.94 7.08 -21.50
C VAL A 298 7.90 7.81 -20.66
N ARG A 299 7.87 7.60 -19.34
CA ARG A 299 6.96 8.30 -18.44
C ARG A 299 7.49 8.35 -17.01
N THR A 300 7.20 9.47 -16.35
CA THR A 300 7.40 9.65 -14.90
C THR A 300 6.11 10.14 -14.26
N TRP A 301 5.90 9.79 -12.99
CA TRP A 301 4.77 10.31 -12.20
C TRP A 301 5.09 10.27 -10.71
N ALA A 302 4.26 10.93 -9.92
CA ALA A 302 4.29 10.84 -8.46
C ALA A 302 2.87 10.64 -7.94
N GLY A 303 2.72 9.85 -6.88
CA GLY A 303 1.44 9.59 -6.23
C GLY A 303 1.42 10.14 -4.81
N VAL A 304 0.32 10.78 -4.41
CA VAL A 304 0.19 11.32 -3.06
C VAL A 304 -0.12 10.20 -2.08
N GLU A 305 0.72 10.04 -1.08
CA GLU A 305 0.62 9.03 -0.02
C GLU A 305 0.68 9.66 1.37
N ALA A 306 0.27 8.87 2.37
CA ALA A 306 0.30 9.23 3.79
C ALA A 306 1.42 8.48 4.50
N PHE A 307 2.28 9.22 5.21
CA PHE A 307 3.38 8.69 6.01
C PHE A 307 3.13 8.97 7.49
N MET A 308 3.25 7.93 8.32
CA MET A 308 3.27 8.07 9.77
C MET A 308 4.73 8.20 10.27
N PRO A 309 4.98 8.86 11.42
CA PRO A 309 6.34 9.03 11.95
C PRO A 309 7.08 7.72 12.20
N ASP A 310 6.36 6.68 12.63
CA ASP A 310 6.86 5.33 12.90
C ASP A 310 6.79 4.39 11.69
N HIS A 311 6.33 4.90 10.55
CA HIS A 311 6.15 4.18 9.29
C HIS A 311 5.19 2.98 9.32
N ILE A 312 4.40 2.78 10.38
CA ILE A 312 3.33 1.77 10.41
C ILE A 312 1.95 2.44 10.37
N PRO A 313 0.93 1.77 9.77
CA PRO A 313 -0.37 2.40 9.58
C PRO A 313 -1.15 2.58 10.89
N VAL A 314 -2.19 3.41 10.82
CA VAL A 314 -3.28 3.40 11.78
C VAL A 314 -4.37 2.46 11.25
N ILE A 315 -4.75 1.45 12.06
CA ILE A 315 -5.83 0.51 11.75
C ILE A 315 -6.58 0.22 13.06
N GLY A 316 -7.88 0.46 13.09
CA GLY A 316 -8.70 0.13 14.24
C GLY A 316 -9.67 1.23 14.66
N PRO A 317 -10.29 1.11 15.85
CA PRO A 317 -11.23 2.08 16.35
C PRO A 317 -10.57 3.41 16.70
N SER A 318 -11.34 4.49 16.61
CA SER A 318 -11.00 5.78 17.18
C SER A 318 -10.83 5.68 18.70
N GLY A 319 -9.93 6.46 19.27
CA GLY A 319 -9.77 6.58 20.72
C GLY A 319 -10.75 7.55 21.37
N THR A 320 -11.42 8.40 20.60
CA THR A 320 -12.27 9.48 21.09
C THR A 320 -13.71 9.40 20.61
N ALA A 321 -13.95 8.78 19.45
CA ALA A 321 -15.23 8.81 18.75
C ALA A 321 -15.84 7.39 18.60
N PRO A 322 -16.82 7.00 19.44
CA PRO A 322 -17.47 5.69 19.36
C PRO A 322 -18.09 5.43 17.98
N GLY A 323 -17.91 4.21 17.44
CA GLY A 323 -18.41 3.84 16.11
C GLY A 323 -17.57 4.38 14.94
N VAL A 324 -16.43 5.03 15.22
CA VAL A 324 -15.47 5.45 14.19
C VAL A 324 -14.29 4.49 14.13
N TYR A 325 -13.86 4.19 12.90
CA TYR A 325 -12.71 3.34 12.61
C TYR A 325 -11.78 4.01 11.59
N HIS A 326 -10.52 3.65 11.63
CA HIS A 326 -9.47 4.25 10.80
C HIS A 326 -8.69 3.19 10.02
N ALA A 327 -8.32 3.50 8.77
CA ALA A 327 -7.32 2.77 7.99
C ALA A 327 -6.56 3.74 7.08
N PHE A 328 -5.45 4.29 7.58
CA PHE A 328 -4.64 5.27 6.84
C PHE A 328 -3.16 5.23 7.26
N GLY A 329 -2.32 6.02 6.59
CA GLY A 329 -0.93 6.21 6.98
C GLY A 329 -0.01 5.02 6.66
N PHE A 330 -0.25 4.33 5.55
CA PHE A 330 0.43 3.07 5.22
C PHE A 330 1.89 3.21 4.77
N SER A 331 2.43 4.41 4.66
CA SER A 331 3.87 4.68 4.44
C SER A 331 4.49 3.85 3.31
N ALA A 332 3.80 3.79 2.14
CA ALA A 332 4.14 2.99 0.94
C ALA A 332 3.97 1.45 1.10
N HIS A 333 3.24 0.99 2.11
CA HIS A 333 3.03 -0.45 2.38
C HIS A 333 1.60 -0.92 2.11
N GLY A 334 0.65 -0.02 1.90
CA GLY A 334 -0.79 -0.32 1.92
C GLY A 334 -1.27 -1.25 0.81
N PHE A 335 -0.68 -1.21 -0.38
CA PHE A 335 -1.18 -1.97 -1.52
C PHE A 335 -1.32 -3.47 -1.18
N GLN A 336 -0.25 -4.09 -0.72
CA GLN A 336 -0.24 -5.50 -0.37
C GLN A 336 -1.17 -5.82 0.83
N LEU A 337 -1.25 -4.92 1.82
CA LEU A 337 -2.06 -5.14 3.03
C LEU A 337 -3.58 -4.98 2.80
N SER A 338 -3.98 -4.37 1.68
CA SER A 338 -5.38 -3.95 1.46
C SER A 338 -6.44 -5.02 1.66
N PRO A 339 -6.31 -6.28 1.17
CA PRO A 339 -7.38 -7.27 1.34
C PRO A 339 -7.58 -7.65 2.82
N VAL A 340 -6.50 -7.66 3.59
CA VAL A 340 -6.55 -8.05 5.01
C VAL A 340 -6.99 -6.90 5.89
N VAL A 341 -6.60 -5.66 5.59
CA VAL A 341 -7.05 -4.49 6.35
C VAL A 341 -8.57 -4.32 6.26
N GLY A 342 -9.16 -4.51 5.08
CA GLY A 342 -10.61 -4.47 4.94
C GLY A 342 -11.31 -5.55 5.77
N ARG A 343 -10.74 -6.78 5.80
CA ARG A 343 -11.24 -7.85 6.65
C ARG A 343 -11.14 -7.50 8.14
N ILE A 344 -9.99 -7.00 8.60
CA ILE A 344 -9.78 -6.56 9.98
C ILE A 344 -10.83 -5.52 10.40
N LEU A 345 -11.07 -4.50 9.57
CA LEU A 345 -12.06 -3.48 9.88
C LEU A 345 -13.48 -4.06 9.94
N ALA A 346 -13.84 -4.94 9.01
CA ALA A 346 -15.14 -5.61 9.04
C ALA A 346 -15.31 -6.48 10.30
N GLU A 347 -14.28 -7.22 10.71
CA GLU A 347 -14.26 -8.01 11.95
C GLU A 347 -14.40 -7.11 13.19
N LEU A 348 -13.65 -6.00 13.26
CA LEU A 348 -13.75 -5.05 14.38
C LEU A 348 -15.12 -4.37 14.48
N ILE A 349 -15.71 -4.00 13.34
CA ILE A 349 -17.00 -3.34 13.28
C ILE A 349 -18.15 -4.29 13.69
N LEU A 350 -18.12 -5.52 13.20
CA LEU A 350 -19.23 -6.46 13.35
C LEU A 350 -19.10 -7.39 14.56
N ASP A 351 -17.85 -7.77 14.91
CA ASP A 351 -17.58 -8.76 15.97
C ASP A 351 -16.88 -8.15 17.19
N GLY A 352 -16.47 -6.86 17.11
CA GLY A 352 -15.73 -6.16 18.16
C GLY A 352 -14.27 -6.62 18.32
N ARG A 353 -13.80 -7.59 17.53
CA ARG A 353 -12.42 -8.14 17.59
C ARG A 353 -11.98 -8.64 16.23
N SER A 354 -10.67 -8.71 16.01
CA SER A 354 -10.08 -9.32 14.82
C SER A 354 -9.21 -10.53 15.20
N GLY A 355 -9.12 -11.51 14.29
CA GLY A 355 -8.22 -12.65 14.40
C GLY A 355 -6.74 -12.29 14.22
N LEU A 356 -6.44 -11.09 13.71
CA LEU A 356 -5.08 -10.58 13.53
C LEU A 356 -4.74 -9.49 14.57
N PRO A 357 -3.47 -9.33 14.94
CA PRO A 357 -3.07 -8.34 15.94
C PRO A 357 -3.29 -6.91 15.40
N VAL A 358 -4.05 -6.10 16.14
CA VAL A 358 -4.36 -4.70 15.78
C VAL A 358 -3.78 -3.70 16.78
N ALA A 359 -3.40 -4.12 17.97
CA ALA A 359 -2.91 -3.24 19.02
C ALA A 359 -1.72 -2.35 18.59
N PRO A 360 -0.71 -2.83 17.82
CA PRO A 360 0.39 -1.99 17.36
C PRO A 360 -0.05 -0.85 16.42
N PHE A 361 -1.24 -0.96 15.82
CA PHE A 361 -1.77 -0.03 14.82
C PHE A 361 -2.79 0.95 15.40
N SER A 362 -3.02 0.92 16.71
CA SER A 362 -3.95 1.83 17.37
C SER A 362 -3.55 3.29 17.15
N ILE A 363 -4.54 4.14 16.85
CA ILE A 363 -4.34 5.59 16.75
C ILE A 363 -3.88 6.20 18.09
N GLN A 364 -4.26 5.59 19.20
CA GLN A 364 -3.91 6.04 20.56
C GLN A 364 -2.40 6.03 20.84
N ARG A 365 -1.58 5.33 20.02
CA ARG A 365 -0.13 5.41 20.14
C ARG A 365 0.46 6.80 19.83
N PHE A 366 -0.37 7.69 19.28
CA PHE A 366 -0.04 9.10 19.03
C PHE A 366 -0.80 10.07 19.97
N ALA A 367 -1.61 9.56 20.89
CA ALA A 367 -2.21 10.40 21.94
C ALA A 367 -1.10 10.95 22.84
N ALA A 368 -1.11 12.28 23.04
CA ALA A 368 -0.15 12.99 23.89
C ALA A 368 -0.42 12.72 25.38
#